data_6d05832b765fd65c137402171b238f87
#
_entry.id   6d05832b765fd65c137402171b238f87
#
_cell.length_a   1.000
_cell.length_b   1.000
_cell.length_c   1.000
_cell.angle_alpha   90.00
_cell.angle_beta   90.00
_cell.angle_gamma   90.00
#
_symmetry.space_group_name_H-M   'P 1'
#
loop_
_entity.id
_entity.type
_entity.pdbx_description
1 polymer ?
#
loop_
_entity_poly.entity_id
_entity_poly.type
_entity_poly.pdbx_seq_one_letter_code
_entity_poly.pdbx_strand_id
1 'polypeptide(L)'
;MRLNGAHGFLQGQFGAFVVLGRIANKCTFDVHLHLLAVYSASDFLTLKFLGIAVVIENLRNIAIIAHVDHGKTTLVDGLLGQSGTLDRKDEGAERIMDSNDQEKERGITILAKNTAITWNDYRINIVDTPGHADFGGEVERVLSMVDSVLLLVDAVDGPMPQTRFVTSKAFEKGLNPIVVINKIDRPGARPDWVMDQVFDLFDRLGATDEQLDFPVIYASALNGIAGDDPEEMAEDMTPLFQMIVDQVPAPKVDPEGSFQMQISALDYDSYVGVIGIGRITRGTLSPNQQVI
;
A
#
# COMPACT_ATOMS: atom_id res chain seq x y z
N MET A 1 23.78 -11.57 -31.21
CA MET A 1 24.23 -11.87 -29.84
C MET A 1 23.03 -12.37 -29.08
N ARG A 2 23.06 -13.62 -28.62
CA ARG A 2 21.89 -14.34 -28.10
C ARG A 2 21.59 -13.87 -26.70
N LEU A 3 20.36 -13.39 -26.46
CA LEU A 3 19.79 -13.27 -25.13
C LEU A 3 18.97 -14.54 -24.87
N ASN A 4 19.55 -15.42 -24.08
CA ASN A 4 18.83 -16.54 -23.48
C ASN A 4 18.09 -16.03 -22.24
N GLY A 5 16.87 -16.13 -22.26
CA GLY A 5 15.71 -16.00 -21.58
C GLY A 5 15.57 -16.80 -20.29
N ALA A 6 14.73 -16.35 -19.44
CA ALA A 6 14.01 -17.16 -18.49
C ALA A 6 12.51 -16.93 -18.75
N HIS A 7 11.90 -17.87 -19.45
CA HIS A 7 10.44 -17.97 -19.50
C HIS A 7 9.98 -18.56 -18.16
N GLY A 8 9.72 -17.70 -17.18
CA GLY A 8 8.91 -18.05 -16.03
C GLY A 8 7.44 -17.84 -16.39
N PHE A 9 6.66 -18.89 -16.43
CA PHE A 9 5.19 -18.81 -16.50
C PHE A 9 4.68 -18.18 -15.21
N LEU A 10 4.18 -16.95 -15.28
CA LEU A 10 3.47 -16.30 -14.20
C LEU A 10 2.00 -16.22 -14.57
N GLN A 11 1.19 -17.10 -13.97
CA GLN A 11 -0.27 -16.98 -13.96
C GLN A 11 -0.65 -15.91 -12.93
N GLY A 12 -1.28 -14.84 -13.39
CA GLY A 12 -1.68 -13.73 -12.54
C GLY A 12 -2.93 -14.01 -11.73
N GLN A 13 -2.89 -13.63 -10.48
CA GLN A 13 -3.97 -13.83 -9.53
C GLN A 13 -4.50 -12.51 -8.95
N PHE A 14 -5.68 -12.61 -8.41
CA PHE A 14 -6.70 -11.65 -8.04
C PHE A 14 -6.29 -10.64 -6.95
N GLY A 15 -6.88 -9.43 -6.98
CA GLY A 15 -6.72 -8.42 -5.94
C GLY A 15 -5.38 -7.68 -5.96
N ALA A 16 -4.47 -8.01 -6.90
CA ALA A 16 -3.20 -7.32 -7.07
C ALA A 16 -3.37 -6.02 -7.87
N PHE A 17 -2.50 -5.06 -7.63
CA PHE A 17 -2.32 -3.95 -8.55
C PHE A 17 -1.77 -4.49 -9.87
N VAL A 18 -2.42 -4.13 -10.97
CA VAL A 18 -2.00 -4.53 -12.30
C VAL A 18 -1.48 -3.30 -13.04
N VAL A 19 -0.29 -3.44 -13.59
CA VAL A 19 0.30 -2.44 -14.47
C VAL A 19 -0.03 -2.84 -15.90
N LEU A 20 -0.84 -2.05 -16.60
CA LEU A 20 -1.22 -2.24 -17.99
C LEU A 20 -0.33 -1.38 -18.89
N GLY A 21 0.38 -2.01 -19.81
CA GLY A 21 1.22 -1.31 -20.78
C GLY A 21 0.61 -1.23 -22.18
N ARG A 22 0.65 -0.05 -22.77
CA ARG A 22 0.33 0.34 -24.13
C ARG A 22 -1.15 0.46 -24.50
N ILE A 23 -1.60 1.70 -24.66
CA ILE A 23 -2.86 2.04 -25.35
C ILE A 23 -2.60 1.97 -26.85
N ALA A 24 -3.09 0.90 -27.49
CA ALA A 24 -3.10 0.78 -28.93
C ALA A 24 -4.52 1.08 -29.42
N ASN A 25 -4.76 2.30 -29.87
CA ASN A 25 -6.08 2.82 -30.30
C ASN A 25 -7.13 3.03 -29.19
N LYS A 26 -8.02 4.01 -29.40
CA LYS A 26 -8.93 4.62 -28.41
C LYS A 26 -9.81 3.68 -27.57
N CYS A 27 -9.76 2.35 -27.74
CA CYS A 27 -10.63 1.38 -27.05
C CYS A 27 -9.99 0.04 -26.69
N THR A 28 -8.70 -0.19 -26.94
CA THR A 28 -8.05 -1.49 -26.62
C THR A 28 -6.71 -1.27 -25.94
N PHE A 29 -6.44 -2.05 -24.89
CA PHE A 29 -5.19 -2.07 -24.17
C PHE A 29 -4.45 -3.37 -24.48
N ASP A 30 -3.18 -3.29 -24.91
CA ASP A 30 -2.27 -4.43 -24.92
C ASP A 30 -1.59 -4.53 -23.56
N VAL A 31 -1.79 -5.65 -22.89
CA VAL A 31 -1.31 -5.85 -21.52
C VAL A 31 0.09 -6.43 -21.55
N HIS A 32 1.10 -5.64 -21.21
CA HIS A 32 2.39 -6.17 -20.76
C HIS A 32 2.36 -6.27 -19.24
N LEU A 33 2.18 -7.49 -18.75
CA LEU A 33 2.03 -7.75 -17.33
C LEU A 33 3.42 -7.93 -16.69
N HIS A 34 3.84 -6.98 -15.87
CA HIS A 34 4.76 -7.28 -14.79
C HIS A 34 3.93 -7.73 -13.60
N LEU A 35 3.57 -9.00 -13.60
CA LEU A 35 2.81 -9.59 -12.52
C LEU A 35 3.77 -10.22 -11.53
N LEU A 36 3.71 -9.75 -10.32
CA LEU A 36 4.32 -10.37 -9.17
C LEU A 36 3.19 -10.99 -8.33
N ALA A 37 2.85 -12.25 -8.57
CA ALA A 37 2.02 -13.03 -7.65
C ALA A 37 2.33 -14.52 -7.80
N VAL A 38 2.50 -15.20 -6.69
CA VAL A 38 2.74 -16.64 -6.61
C VAL A 38 1.57 -17.28 -5.87
N TYR A 39 0.81 -18.16 -6.52
CA TYR A 39 -0.06 -19.13 -5.86
C TYR A 39 -0.18 -20.43 -6.66
N SER A 40 -0.35 -21.55 -5.96
CA SER A 40 -0.43 -22.86 -6.54
C SER A 40 -1.86 -23.22 -6.99
N ALA A 41 -1.98 -23.91 -8.10
CA ALA A 41 -3.25 -24.27 -8.74
C ALA A 41 -4.10 -25.30 -7.94
N SER A 42 -3.57 -25.89 -6.86
CA SER A 42 -4.24 -26.95 -6.09
C SER A 42 -5.31 -26.44 -5.12
N ASP A 43 -5.18 -25.21 -4.64
CA ASP A 43 -6.09 -24.64 -3.64
C ASP A 43 -7.38 -24.09 -4.26
N PHE A 44 -7.35 -23.87 -5.55
CA PHE A 44 -8.44 -23.25 -6.32
C PHE A 44 -9.64 -24.17 -6.59
N LEU A 45 -9.42 -25.48 -6.64
CA LEU A 45 -10.44 -26.45 -7.07
C LEU A 45 -11.49 -26.76 -5.99
N THR A 46 -11.19 -26.53 -4.74
CA THR A 46 -12.08 -26.89 -3.62
C THR A 46 -13.14 -25.83 -3.33
N LEU A 47 -12.87 -24.55 -3.63
CA LEU A 47 -13.77 -23.41 -3.37
C LEU A 47 -14.77 -23.15 -4.51
N LYS A 48 -14.55 -23.73 -5.70
CA LYS A 48 -15.40 -23.59 -6.90
C LYS A 48 -16.86 -24.03 -6.73
N PHE A 49 -17.17 -24.85 -5.74
CA PHE A 49 -18.48 -25.50 -5.62
C PHE A 49 -19.51 -24.72 -4.81
N LEU A 50 -19.13 -23.63 -4.13
CA LEU A 50 -20.02 -22.99 -3.14
C LEU A 50 -20.47 -21.56 -3.47
N GLY A 51 -20.04 -20.96 -4.59
CA GLY A 51 -20.45 -19.57 -4.94
C GLY A 51 -20.00 -18.52 -3.92
N ILE A 52 -18.97 -18.81 -3.14
CA ILE A 52 -18.41 -17.94 -2.09
C ILE A 52 -17.35 -17.05 -2.73
N ALA A 53 -17.35 -15.76 -2.41
CA ALA A 53 -16.29 -14.84 -2.79
C ALA A 53 -14.94 -15.42 -2.36
N VAL A 54 -13.99 -15.54 -3.29
CA VAL A 54 -12.65 -16.05 -2.98
C VAL A 54 -11.88 -14.96 -2.25
N VAL A 55 -11.36 -15.31 -1.08
CA VAL A 55 -10.44 -14.47 -0.31
C VAL A 55 -9.02 -14.86 -0.69
N ILE A 56 -8.19 -13.88 -1.07
CA ILE A 56 -6.77 -14.10 -1.32
C ILE A 56 -6.03 -13.88 -0.01
N GLU A 57 -5.85 -14.95 0.75
CA GLU A 57 -5.40 -14.88 2.14
C GLU A 57 -4.03 -14.22 2.32
N ASN A 58 -3.11 -14.41 1.38
CA ASN A 58 -1.72 -13.91 1.51
C ASN A 58 -1.47 -12.58 0.79
N LEU A 59 -2.50 -11.79 0.57
CA LEU A 59 -2.39 -10.46 -0.04
C LEU A 59 -2.93 -9.39 0.92
N ARG A 60 -2.20 -8.28 1.05
CA ARG A 60 -2.62 -7.10 1.81
C ARG A 60 -2.46 -5.85 0.96
N ASN A 61 -3.47 -5.01 0.92
CA ASN A 61 -3.45 -3.74 0.20
C ASN A 61 -3.61 -2.60 1.20
N ILE A 62 -2.60 -1.77 1.34
CA ILE A 62 -2.57 -0.67 2.30
C ILE A 62 -2.23 0.65 1.61
N ALA A 63 -2.79 1.73 2.12
CA ALA A 63 -2.35 3.08 1.82
C ALA A 63 -1.67 3.69 3.03
N ILE A 64 -0.59 4.44 2.84
CA ILE A 64 0.08 5.15 3.92
C ILE A 64 -0.36 6.61 3.89
N ILE A 65 -0.97 7.04 4.98
CA ILE A 65 -1.43 8.41 5.22
C ILE A 65 -0.50 9.06 6.24
N ALA A 66 0.09 10.19 5.89
CA ALA A 66 0.94 10.94 6.79
C ALA A 66 0.86 12.44 6.51
N HIS A 67 1.11 13.24 7.53
CA HIS A 67 1.47 14.63 7.32
C HIS A 67 2.88 14.76 6.75
N VAL A 68 3.16 15.87 6.07
CA VAL A 68 4.52 16.20 5.61
C VAL A 68 5.48 16.13 6.81
N ASP A 69 6.66 15.59 6.60
CA ASP A 69 7.72 15.40 7.61
C ASP A 69 7.41 14.40 8.75
N HIS A 70 6.28 13.68 8.75
CA HIS A 70 6.03 12.61 9.73
C HIS A 70 6.85 11.34 9.48
N GLY A 71 7.65 11.30 8.40
CA GLY A 71 8.59 10.21 8.11
C GLY A 71 8.02 9.12 7.21
N LYS A 72 7.02 9.45 6.36
CA LYS A 72 6.39 8.50 5.44
C LYS A 72 7.39 7.83 4.51
N THR A 73 8.18 8.61 3.77
CA THR A 73 9.19 8.08 2.84
C THR A 73 10.22 7.22 3.57
N THR A 74 10.69 7.65 4.74
CA THR A 74 11.65 6.90 5.56
C THR A 74 11.06 5.56 6.03
N LEU A 75 9.77 5.54 6.40
CA LEU A 75 9.09 4.31 6.79
C LEU A 75 8.99 3.32 5.61
N VAL A 76 8.58 3.81 4.43
CA VAL A 76 8.47 2.99 3.23
C VAL A 76 9.82 2.43 2.80
N ASP A 77 10.87 3.26 2.82
CA ASP A 77 12.24 2.83 2.52
C ASP A 77 12.72 1.76 3.53
N GLY A 78 12.40 1.93 4.82
CA GLY A 78 12.69 0.94 5.86
C GLY A 78 11.99 -0.40 5.62
N LEU A 79 10.70 -0.36 5.27
CA LEU A 79 9.93 -1.57 4.93
C LEU A 79 10.48 -2.25 3.67
N LEU A 80 10.82 -1.49 2.63
CA LEU A 80 11.45 -2.03 1.41
C LEU A 80 12.80 -2.69 1.71
N GLY A 81 13.65 -2.02 2.49
CA GLY A 81 14.98 -2.53 2.83
C GLY A 81 14.92 -3.83 3.64
N GLN A 82 14.03 -3.92 4.62
CA GLN A 82 13.93 -5.08 5.51
C GLN A 82 13.11 -6.24 4.94
N SER A 83 12.25 -5.99 3.95
CA SER A 83 11.50 -7.05 3.26
C SER A 83 12.37 -7.92 2.35
N GLY A 84 13.63 -7.54 2.08
CA GLY A 84 14.50 -8.22 1.12
C GLY A 84 14.03 -8.11 -0.35
N THR A 85 13.11 -7.19 -0.63
CA THR A 85 12.53 -7.00 -1.97
C THR A 85 13.46 -6.19 -2.88
N LEU A 86 14.42 -5.45 -2.30
CA LEU A 86 15.37 -4.62 -3.05
C LEU A 86 16.43 -5.47 -3.73
N ASP A 87 16.68 -5.22 -5.02
CA ASP A 87 17.84 -5.76 -5.70
C ASP A 87 19.13 -5.16 -5.12
N ARG A 88 20.22 -5.96 -5.09
CA ARG A 88 21.56 -5.55 -4.58
C ARG A 88 22.11 -4.24 -5.18
N LYS A 89 21.53 -3.72 -6.24
CA LYS A 89 21.92 -2.47 -6.88
C LYS A 89 21.26 -1.24 -6.26
N ASP A 90 20.13 -1.44 -5.59
CA ASP A 90 19.33 -0.39 -4.95
C ASP A 90 19.57 -0.35 -3.44
N GLU A 91 20.39 -1.28 -2.92
CA GLU A 91 20.84 -1.26 -1.52
C GLU A 91 21.63 0.03 -1.25
N GLY A 92 21.06 0.94 -0.48
CA GLY A 92 21.65 2.22 -0.10
C GLY A 92 21.18 3.44 -0.89
N ALA A 93 20.23 3.30 -1.80
CA ALA A 93 19.56 4.45 -2.41
C ALA A 93 18.57 5.05 -1.40
N GLU A 94 18.87 6.24 -0.89
CA GLU A 94 17.90 7.01 -0.10
C GLU A 94 16.74 7.47 -0.97
N ARG A 95 15.49 7.41 -0.44
CA ARG A 95 14.26 7.86 -1.10
C ARG A 95 13.94 7.12 -2.40
N ILE A 96 13.92 5.81 -2.33
CA ILE A 96 13.62 4.92 -3.47
C ILE A 96 12.29 5.28 -4.13
N MET A 97 11.30 5.70 -3.34
CA MET A 97 9.98 6.10 -3.83
C MET A 97 9.94 7.50 -4.44
N ASP A 98 10.85 8.41 -4.09
CA ASP A 98 10.86 9.79 -4.59
C ASP A 98 11.69 9.90 -5.87
N SER A 99 11.13 9.49 -7.02
CA SER A 99 11.81 9.49 -8.32
C SER A 99 11.73 10.83 -9.06
N ASN A 100 10.79 11.71 -8.70
CA ASN A 100 10.60 13.00 -9.34
C ASN A 100 11.52 14.07 -8.73
N ASP A 101 12.23 14.84 -9.56
CA ASP A 101 13.14 15.90 -9.10
C ASP A 101 12.43 16.95 -8.24
N GLN A 102 11.15 17.25 -8.53
CA GLN A 102 10.35 18.19 -7.74
C GLN A 102 9.98 17.63 -6.35
N GLU A 103 9.76 16.32 -6.23
CA GLU A 103 9.52 15.66 -4.96
C GLU A 103 10.79 15.65 -4.10
N LYS A 104 11.94 15.36 -4.72
CA LYS A 104 13.25 15.40 -4.04
C LYS A 104 13.61 16.80 -3.55
N GLU A 105 13.36 17.84 -4.38
CA GLU A 105 13.65 19.23 -4.03
C GLU A 105 12.75 19.73 -2.90
N ARG A 106 11.47 19.36 -2.91
CA ARG A 106 10.47 19.84 -1.94
C ARG A 106 10.31 18.94 -0.72
N GLY A 107 10.80 17.69 -0.78
CA GLY A 107 10.64 16.71 0.29
C GLY A 107 9.19 16.22 0.48
N ILE A 108 8.33 16.34 -0.54
CA ILE A 108 6.91 15.97 -0.48
C ILE A 108 6.56 14.99 -1.60
N THR A 109 5.70 14.03 -1.32
CA THR A 109 5.10 13.16 -2.35
C THR A 109 4.01 13.94 -3.09
N ILE A 110 4.13 14.05 -4.41
CA ILE A 110 3.18 14.75 -5.27
C ILE A 110 2.25 13.75 -5.95
N LEU A 111 2.78 12.63 -6.44
CA LEU A 111 2.02 11.58 -7.13
C LEU A 111 1.94 10.34 -6.26
N ALA A 112 0.78 9.70 -6.24
CA ALA A 112 0.61 8.40 -5.61
C ALA A 112 1.51 7.37 -6.29
N LYS A 113 2.31 6.67 -5.52
CA LYS A 113 3.19 5.61 -5.99
C LYS A 113 2.76 4.28 -5.44
N ASN A 114 2.90 3.26 -6.29
CA ASN A 114 2.54 1.91 -5.93
C ASN A 114 3.81 1.07 -5.84
N THR A 115 4.00 0.42 -4.72
CA THR A 115 5.06 -0.55 -4.53
C THR A 115 4.51 -1.81 -3.90
N ALA A 116 5.27 -2.88 -3.94
CA ALA A 116 4.90 -4.12 -3.30
C ALA A 116 6.12 -4.75 -2.65
N ILE A 117 5.92 -5.25 -1.45
CA ILE A 117 6.92 -5.99 -0.69
C ILE A 117 6.45 -7.42 -0.46
N THR A 118 7.39 -8.32 -0.30
CA THR A 118 7.12 -9.69 0.11
C THR A 118 7.70 -9.90 1.50
N TRP A 119 6.86 -10.32 2.44
CA TRP A 119 7.27 -10.64 3.80
C TRP A 119 6.72 -12.00 4.18
N ASN A 120 7.62 -12.95 4.44
CA ASN A 120 7.27 -14.37 4.54
C ASN A 120 6.47 -14.82 3.30
N ASP A 121 5.29 -15.44 3.50
CA ASP A 121 4.40 -15.88 2.41
C ASP A 121 3.40 -14.79 1.97
N TYR A 122 3.48 -13.59 2.54
CA TYR A 122 2.57 -12.49 2.25
C TYR A 122 3.15 -11.51 1.24
N ARG A 123 2.27 -11.04 0.37
CA ARG A 123 2.51 -9.88 -0.46
C ARG A 123 1.75 -8.69 0.09
N ILE A 124 2.45 -7.60 0.35
CA ILE A 124 1.89 -6.36 0.84
C ILE A 124 2.05 -5.30 -0.24
N ASN A 125 0.94 -4.87 -0.83
CA ASN A 125 0.91 -3.76 -1.76
C ASN A 125 0.75 -2.46 -0.97
N ILE A 126 1.64 -1.52 -1.21
CA ILE A 126 1.68 -0.23 -0.55
C ILE A 126 1.39 0.85 -1.58
N VAL A 127 0.39 1.67 -1.31
CA VAL A 127 0.12 2.89 -2.06
C VAL A 127 0.55 4.07 -1.21
N ASP A 128 1.56 4.78 -1.68
CA ASP A 128 1.99 6.03 -1.07
C ASP A 128 1.04 7.15 -1.49
N THR A 129 0.37 7.78 -0.51
CA THR A 129 -0.60 8.83 -0.78
C THR A 129 0.03 10.21 -0.72
N PRO A 130 -0.36 11.16 -1.61
CA PRO A 130 -0.01 12.55 -1.45
C PRO A 130 -0.48 13.08 -0.10
N GLY A 131 0.41 13.74 0.63
CA GLY A 131 0.11 14.28 1.97
C GLY A 131 -0.69 15.59 1.97
N HIS A 132 -0.89 16.24 0.81
CA HIS A 132 -1.48 17.57 0.75
C HIS A 132 -2.97 17.55 0.39
N ALA A 133 -3.77 18.36 1.09
CA ALA A 133 -5.22 18.45 0.92
C ALA A 133 -5.67 18.85 -0.52
N ASP A 134 -4.80 19.50 -1.28
CA ASP A 134 -5.08 19.92 -2.67
C ASP A 134 -5.27 18.70 -3.63
N PHE A 135 -4.84 17.52 -3.23
CA PHE A 135 -4.93 16.29 -4.02
C PHE A 135 -6.14 15.39 -3.65
N GLY A 136 -7.23 15.97 -3.16
CA GLY A 136 -8.39 15.21 -2.66
C GLY A 136 -8.95 14.17 -3.62
N GLY A 137 -9.01 14.46 -4.91
CA GLY A 137 -9.48 13.51 -5.93
C GLY A 137 -8.53 12.33 -6.15
N GLU A 138 -7.22 12.52 -5.94
CA GLU A 138 -6.23 11.46 -6.01
C GLU A 138 -6.28 10.58 -4.77
N VAL A 139 -6.41 11.18 -3.60
CA VAL A 139 -6.64 10.46 -2.34
C VAL A 139 -7.84 9.54 -2.42
N GLU A 140 -8.99 10.00 -2.92
CA GLU A 140 -10.19 9.16 -3.07
C GLU A 140 -9.98 7.97 -4.01
N ARG A 141 -9.21 8.16 -5.09
CA ARG A 141 -8.86 7.10 -6.02
C ARG A 141 -7.93 6.06 -5.37
N VAL A 142 -6.91 6.52 -4.66
CA VAL A 142 -5.98 5.65 -3.91
C VAL A 142 -6.75 4.83 -2.88
N LEU A 143 -7.56 5.46 -2.05
CA LEU A 143 -8.34 4.78 -1.03
C LEU A 143 -9.35 3.75 -1.59
N SER A 144 -9.71 3.84 -2.88
CA SER A 144 -10.55 2.81 -3.53
C SER A 144 -9.77 1.53 -3.90
N MET A 145 -8.45 1.56 -3.88
CA MET A 145 -7.60 0.42 -4.24
C MET A 145 -7.18 -0.42 -3.04
N VAL A 146 -7.32 0.09 -1.83
CA VAL A 146 -6.77 -0.52 -0.61
C VAL A 146 -7.86 -1.12 0.28
N ASP A 147 -7.44 -1.95 1.23
CA ASP A 147 -8.32 -2.63 2.18
C ASP A 147 -8.17 -2.08 3.61
N SER A 148 -7.08 -1.33 3.88
CA SER A 148 -6.82 -0.62 5.14
C SER A 148 -5.87 0.53 4.92
N VAL A 149 -5.69 1.36 5.95
CA VAL A 149 -4.78 2.51 5.93
C VAL A 149 -3.82 2.48 7.11
N LEU A 150 -2.55 2.81 6.85
CA LEU A 150 -1.57 3.10 7.89
C LEU A 150 -1.58 4.60 8.12
N LEU A 151 -2.02 5.04 9.28
CA LEU A 151 -1.98 6.44 9.70
C LEU A 151 -0.69 6.70 10.46
N LEU A 152 0.25 7.40 9.83
CA LEU A 152 1.54 7.72 10.43
C LEU A 152 1.47 9.07 11.13
N VAL A 153 1.77 9.08 12.42
CA VAL A 153 1.72 10.26 13.28
C VAL A 153 3.08 10.45 13.98
N ASP A 154 3.57 11.68 14.02
CA ASP A 154 4.80 12.01 14.75
C ASP A 154 4.55 12.01 16.27
N ALA A 155 5.42 11.35 17.02
CA ALA A 155 5.32 11.22 18.48
C ALA A 155 5.47 12.54 19.26
N VAL A 156 5.96 13.59 18.62
CA VAL A 156 6.11 14.92 19.23
C VAL A 156 4.98 15.85 18.82
N ASP A 157 4.67 15.89 17.50
CA ASP A 157 3.75 16.88 16.93
C ASP A 157 2.28 16.42 17.01
N GLY A 158 2.04 15.09 17.01
CA GLY A 158 0.69 14.52 17.01
C GLY A 158 -0.02 14.64 15.66
N PRO A 159 -1.34 14.39 15.61
CA PRO A 159 -2.10 14.46 14.38
C PRO A 159 -2.27 15.90 13.88
N MET A 160 -1.93 16.15 12.61
CA MET A 160 -1.91 17.45 11.98
C MET A 160 -3.14 17.65 11.06
N PRO A 161 -3.52 18.89 10.68
CA PRO A 161 -4.74 19.19 9.93
C PRO A 161 -4.91 18.42 8.60
N GLN A 162 -3.81 18.14 7.89
CA GLN A 162 -3.85 17.40 6.62
C GLN A 162 -4.25 15.94 6.83
N THR A 163 -3.80 15.33 7.93
CA THR A 163 -4.17 13.99 8.36
C THR A 163 -5.69 13.85 8.51
N ARG A 164 -6.35 14.89 9.06
CA ARG A 164 -7.80 14.90 9.28
C ARG A 164 -8.61 14.67 8.01
N PHE A 165 -8.26 15.36 6.91
CA PHE A 165 -9.00 15.24 5.65
C PHE A 165 -8.90 13.82 5.07
N VAL A 166 -7.69 13.27 4.99
CA VAL A 166 -7.47 11.95 4.40
C VAL A 166 -8.09 10.85 5.26
N THR A 167 -7.99 10.97 6.59
CA THR A 167 -8.64 10.04 7.54
C THR A 167 -10.16 10.07 7.41
N SER A 168 -10.79 11.25 7.30
CA SER A 168 -12.23 11.36 7.06
C SER A 168 -12.65 10.61 5.79
N LYS A 169 -11.87 10.75 4.70
CA LYS A 169 -12.13 10.03 3.45
C LYS A 169 -11.94 8.52 3.56
N ALA A 170 -10.99 8.06 4.37
CA ALA A 170 -10.82 6.64 4.66
C ALA A 170 -12.03 6.08 5.44
N PHE A 171 -12.51 6.81 6.44
CA PHE A 171 -13.69 6.41 7.22
C PHE A 171 -14.98 6.39 6.40
N GLU A 172 -15.20 7.38 5.52
CA GLU A 172 -16.32 7.39 4.58
C GLU A 172 -16.36 6.15 3.67
N LYS A 173 -15.18 5.55 3.40
CA LYS A 173 -15.05 4.29 2.64
C LYS A 173 -15.11 3.02 3.50
N GLY A 174 -15.27 3.16 4.81
CA GLY A 174 -15.32 2.03 5.75
C GLY A 174 -13.97 1.34 5.94
N LEU A 175 -12.86 2.04 5.70
CA LEU A 175 -11.51 1.52 5.94
C LEU A 175 -11.18 1.63 7.43
N ASN A 176 -10.60 0.55 7.99
CA ASN A 176 -10.11 0.55 9.37
C ASN A 176 -8.64 0.99 9.38
N PRO A 177 -8.26 1.94 10.25
CA PRO A 177 -6.90 2.42 10.33
C PRO A 177 -6.03 1.54 11.23
N ILE A 178 -4.73 1.46 10.90
CA ILE A 178 -3.66 1.08 11.83
C ILE A 178 -2.88 2.35 12.11
N VAL A 179 -2.70 2.70 13.37
CA VAL A 179 -1.98 3.91 13.77
C VAL A 179 -0.52 3.57 14.04
N VAL A 180 0.38 4.27 13.35
CA VAL A 180 1.84 4.15 13.55
C VAL A 180 2.34 5.44 14.20
N ILE A 181 2.70 5.39 15.47
CA ILE A 181 3.30 6.52 16.20
C ILE A 181 4.81 6.47 15.95
N ASN A 182 5.27 7.34 15.03
CA ASN A 182 6.64 7.35 14.56
C ASN A 182 7.51 8.38 15.29
N LYS A 183 8.82 8.22 15.18
CA LYS A 183 9.85 9.08 15.77
C LYS A 183 9.83 9.08 17.30
N ILE A 184 9.57 7.92 17.89
CA ILE A 184 9.63 7.76 19.34
C ILE A 184 11.03 8.01 19.92
N ASP A 185 12.06 7.94 19.07
CA ASP A 185 13.45 8.24 19.39
C ASP A 185 13.74 9.73 19.60
N ARG A 186 12.81 10.63 19.21
CA ARG A 186 13.03 12.07 19.33
C ARG A 186 12.90 12.54 20.78
N PRO A 187 13.79 13.48 21.20
CA PRO A 187 13.59 14.17 22.46
C PRO A 187 12.23 14.88 22.51
N GLY A 188 11.45 14.61 23.56
CA GLY A 188 10.11 15.17 23.71
C GLY A 188 8.99 14.36 23.08
N ALA A 189 9.25 13.13 22.60
CA ALA A 189 8.22 12.18 22.22
C ALA A 189 7.25 11.93 23.38
N ARG A 190 5.94 11.92 23.07
CA ARG A 190 4.84 11.75 24.02
C ARG A 190 3.80 10.78 23.42
N PRO A 191 4.15 9.50 23.29
CA PRO A 191 3.30 8.53 22.57
C PRO A 191 1.89 8.43 23.17
N ASP A 192 1.74 8.42 24.49
CA ASP A 192 0.41 8.36 25.14
C ASP A 192 -0.45 9.58 24.81
N TRP A 193 0.14 10.77 24.87
CA TRP A 193 -0.57 12.00 24.51
C TRP A 193 -0.97 12.00 23.02
N VAL A 194 -0.12 11.49 22.13
CA VAL A 194 -0.43 11.37 20.69
C VAL A 194 -1.57 10.39 20.48
N MET A 195 -1.57 9.27 21.19
CA MET A 195 -2.66 8.29 21.13
C MET A 195 -3.99 8.92 21.52
N ASP A 196 -4.05 9.67 22.64
CA ASP A 196 -5.24 10.41 23.07
C ASP A 196 -5.71 11.40 21.99
N GLN A 197 -4.76 12.14 21.35
CA GLN A 197 -5.09 13.09 20.29
C GLN A 197 -5.62 12.40 19.01
N VAL A 198 -5.14 11.22 18.69
CA VAL A 198 -5.64 10.42 17.55
C VAL A 198 -7.04 9.92 17.87
N PHE A 199 -7.29 9.40 19.08
CA PHE A 199 -8.60 8.98 19.51
C PHE A 199 -9.62 10.13 19.44
N ASP A 200 -9.28 11.29 20.00
CA ASP A 200 -10.11 12.50 19.93
C ASP A 200 -10.38 12.94 18.48
N LEU A 201 -9.39 12.78 17.59
CA LEU A 201 -9.56 13.08 16.18
C LEU A 201 -10.58 12.13 15.54
N PHE A 202 -10.47 10.84 15.78
CA PHE A 202 -11.34 9.82 15.19
C PHE A 202 -12.80 9.97 15.68
N ASP A 203 -13.00 10.23 16.98
CA ASP A 203 -14.31 10.51 17.56
C ASP A 203 -14.97 11.73 16.88
N ARG A 204 -14.21 12.84 16.72
CA ARG A 204 -14.69 14.06 16.02
C ARG A 204 -14.96 13.85 14.54
N LEU A 205 -14.35 12.87 13.90
CA LEU A 205 -14.60 12.50 12.51
C LEU A 205 -15.81 11.56 12.37
N GLY A 206 -16.41 11.13 13.47
CA GLY A 206 -17.54 10.22 13.48
C GLY A 206 -17.16 8.79 13.13
N ALA A 207 -16.00 8.34 13.61
CA ALA A 207 -15.55 6.96 13.48
C ALA A 207 -16.57 5.99 14.10
N THR A 208 -16.70 4.80 13.51
CA THR A 208 -17.47 3.70 14.09
C THR A 208 -16.74 3.09 15.28
N ASP A 209 -17.45 2.32 16.11
CA ASP A 209 -16.82 1.61 17.24
C ASP A 209 -15.66 0.72 16.78
N GLU A 210 -15.79 0.07 15.62
CA GLU A 210 -14.72 -0.74 15.00
C GLU A 210 -13.51 0.10 14.59
N GLN A 211 -13.74 1.34 14.15
CA GLN A 211 -12.68 2.27 13.76
C GLN A 211 -12.03 2.95 14.97
N LEU A 212 -12.73 3.02 16.11
CA LEU A 212 -12.19 3.50 17.38
C LEU A 212 -11.37 2.45 18.12
N ASP A 213 -11.60 1.16 17.83
CA ASP A 213 -10.79 0.04 18.33
C ASP A 213 -9.58 -0.22 17.40
N PHE A 214 -8.86 0.84 17.08
CA PHE A 214 -7.73 0.79 16.16
C PHE A 214 -6.47 0.23 16.81
N PRO A 215 -5.72 -0.66 16.12
CA PRO A 215 -4.42 -1.11 16.57
C PRO A 215 -3.39 0.02 16.48
N VAL A 216 -2.50 0.08 17.47
CA VAL A 216 -1.41 1.05 17.57
C VAL A 216 -0.07 0.33 17.57
N ILE A 217 0.89 0.86 16.83
CA ILE A 217 2.28 0.43 16.86
C ILE A 217 3.22 1.63 16.92
N TYR A 218 4.29 1.48 17.66
CA TYR A 218 5.32 2.49 17.81
C TYR A 218 6.47 2.21 16.86
N ALA A 219 7.08 3.26 16.31
CA ALA A 219 8.16 3.12 15.36
C ALA A 219 9.21 4.23 15.47
N SER A 220 10.42 3.89 15.13
CA SER A 220 11.45 4.82 14.69
C SER A 220 11.86 4.42 13.27
N ALA A 221 11.21 5.03 12.30
CA ALA A 221 11.50 4.75 10.88
C ALA A 221 12.96 5.05 10.53
N LEU A 222 13.56 6.05 11.17
CA LEU A 222 14.97 6.41 10.99
C LEU A 222 15.91 5.29 11.43
N ASN A 223 15.59 4.64 12.56
CA ASN A 223 16.40 3.56 13.12
C ASN A 223 15.97 2.18 12.57
N GLY A 224 14.88 2.12 11.79
CA GLY A 224 14.37 0.88 11.20
C GLY A 224 13.81 -0.11 12.22
N ILE A 225 13.19 0.38 13.30
CA ILE A 225 12.65 -0.42 14.39
C ILE A 225 11.18 -0.13 14.65
N ALA A 226 10.44 -1.15 15.13
CA ALA A 226 9.05 -1.01 15.57
C ALA A 226 8.79 -1.88 16.81
N GLY A 227 7.69 -1.61 17.53
CA GLY A 227 7.29 -2.37 18.71
C GLY A 227 5.87 -2.06 19.15
N ASP A 228 5.26 -2.97 19.88
CA ASP A 228 3.91 -2.81 20.46
C ASP A 228 3.94 -1.92 21.71
N ASP A 229 5.10 -1.74 22.31
CA ASP A 229 5.33 -0.87 23.47
C ASP A 229 6.48 0.11 23.15
N PRO A 230 6.34 1.42 23.43
CA PRO A 230 7.37 2.39 23.16
C PRO A 230 8.65 2.20 24.00
N GLU A 231 8.57 1.47 25.12
CA GLU A 231 9.72 1.14 25.98
C GLU A 231 10.38 -0.19 25.60
N GLU A 232 9.66 -1.09 24.86
CA GLU A 232 10.13 -2.40 24.45
C GLU A 232 10.14 -2.55 22.91
N MET A 233 11.03 -1.80 22.24
CA MET A 233 11.15 -1.84 20.79
C MET A 233 11.91 -3.07 20.32
N ALA A 234 11.46 -3.68 19.21
CA ALA A 234 12.23 -4.74 18.54
C ALA A 234 13.48 -4.18 17.84
N GLU A 235 14.35 -5.06 17.40
CA GLU A 235 15.58 -4.70 16.68
C GLU A 235 15.33 -4.33 15.20
N ASP A 236 14.12 -4.59 14.71
CA ASP A 236 13.72 -4.37 13.31
C ASP A 236 12.22 -3.99 13.20
N MET A 237 11.68 -3.94 11.96
CA MET A 237 10.28 -3.62 11.68
C MET A 237 9.36 -4.86 11.64
N THR A 238 9.81 -6.03 12.07
CA THR A 238 9.02 -7.26 12.10
C THR A 238 7.66 -7.07 12.81
N PRO A 239 7.54 -6.37 13.97
CA PRO A 239 6.25 -6.13 14.60
C PRO A 239 5.27 -5.38 13.71
N LEU A 240 5.73 -4.39 12.93
CA LEU A 240 4.89 -3.65 11.99
C LEU A 240 4.42 -4.54 10.83
N PHE A 241 5.30 -5.37 10.26
CA PHE A 241 4.89 -6.35 9.24
C PHE A 241 3.84 -7.31 9.77
N GLN A 242 4.06 -7.85 10.97
CA GLN A 242 3.11 -8.77 11.60
C GLN A 242 1.75 -8.09 11.83
N MET A 243 1.75 -6.87 12.36
CA MET A 243 0.52 -6.11 12.57
C MET A 243 -0.23 -5.87 11.25
N ILE A 244 0.45 -5.53 10.16
CA ILE A 244 -0.17 -5.38 8.83
C ILE A 244 -0.82 -6.70 8.39
N VAL A 245 -0.13 -7.82 8.54
CA VAL A 245 -0.65 -9.14 8.15
C VAL A 245 -1.87 -9.54 8.98
N ASP A 246 -1.87 -9.28 10.27
CA ASP A 246 -2.90 -9.70 11.20
C ASP A 246 -4.15 -8.80 11.15
N GLN A 247 -3.97 -7.49 10.99
CA GLN A 247 -5.04 -6.50 11.10
C GLN A 247 -5.65 -6.08 9.76
N VAL A 248 -4.88 -6.11 8.67
CA VAL A 248 -5.41 -5.75 7.35
C VAL A 248 -6.24 -6.90 6.80
N PRO A 249 -7.51 -6.69 6.43
CA PRO A 249 -8.30 -7.75 5.84
C PRO A 249 -7.75 -8.16 4.48
N ALA A 250 -7.85 -9.45 4.18
CA ALA A 250 -7.54 -9.95 2.85
C ALA A 250 -8.59 -9.46 1.83
N PRO A 251 -8.19 -9.13 0.58
CA PRO A 251 -9.09 -8.61 -0.42
C PRO A 251 -10.18 -9.63 -0.81
N LYS A 252 -11.44 -9.16 -0.84
CA LYS A 252 -12.59 -9.93 -1.34
C LYS A 252 -12.78 -9.66 -2.82
N VAL A 253 -12.75 -10.70 -3.65
CA VAL A 253 -12.84 -10.61 -5.10
C VAL A 253 -13.81 -11.66 -5.66
N ASP A 254 -14.35 -11.41 -6.87
CA ASP A 254 -15.19 -12.36 -7.63
C ASP A 254 -14.40 -12.88 -8.86
N PRO A 255 -13.71 -14.03 -8.74
CA PRO A 255 -12.87 -14.54 -9.83
C PRO A 255 -13.65 -15.10 -11.02
N GLU A 256 -14.89 -15.52 -10.81
CA GLU A 256 -15.72 -16.16 -11.84
C GLU A 256 -16.49 -15.13 -12.70
N GLY A 257 -16.52 -13.87 -12.27
CA GLY A 257 -17.20 -12.80 -13.00
C GLY A 257 -16.46 -12.38 -14.26
N SER A 258 -17.13 -11.61 -15.11
CA SER A 258 -16.47 -10.95 -16.23
C SER A 258 -15.37 -10.03 -15.73
N PHE A 259 -14.26 -9.92 -16.46
CA PHE A 259 -13.14 -9.06 -16.09
C PHE A 259 -13.60 -7.62 -15.84
N GLN A 260 -13.26 -7.10 -14.68
CA GLN A 260 -13.50 -5.72 -14.29
C GLN A 260 -12.31 -5.17 -13.51
N MET A 261 -11.75 -4.10 -14.02
CA MET A 261 -10.64 -3.36 -13.39
C MET A 261 -10.97 -1.88 -13.36
N GLN A 262 -10.75 -1.26 -12.21
CA GLN A 262 -10.79 0.19 -12.10
C GLN A 262 -9.37 0.74 -12.19
N ILE A 263 -9.10 1.56 -13.23
CA ILE A 263 -7.83 2.28 -13.34
C ILE A 263 -7.91 3.52 -12.45
N SER A 264 -7.01 3.64 -11.51
CA SER A 264 -6.96 4.71 -10.53
C SER A 264 -5.80 5.67 -10.76
N ALA A 265 -4.71 5.22 -11.38
CA ALA A 265 -3.55 6.02 -11.71
C ALA A 265 -3.05 5.70 -13.13
N LEU A 266 -2.41 6.69 -13.75
CA LEU A 266 -1.71 6.53 -15.01
C LEU A 266 -0.25 6.88 -14.81
N ASP A 267 0.62 6.09 -15.43
CA ASP A 267 2.05 6.33 -15.49
C ASP A 267 2.53 6.23 -16.93
N TYR A 268 3.77 6.60 -17.20
CA TYR A 268 4.34 6.56 -18.53
C TYR A 268 5.79 6.09 -18.49
N ASP A 269 6.09 5.10 -19.28
CA ASP A 269 7.43 4.62 -19.54
C ASP A 269 7.80 4.81 -21.03
N SER A 270 9.03 5.22 -21.31
CA SER A 270 9.48 5.51 -22.66
C SER A 270 9.50 4.29 -23.60
N TYR A 271 9.60 3.09 -23.03
CA TYR A 271 9.65 1.82 -23.76
C TYR A 271 8.25 1.18 -23.87
N VAL A 272 7.50 1.16 -22.77
CA VAL A 272 6.17 0.49 -22.68
C VAL A 272 5.05 1.44 -23.12
N GLY A 273 5.22 2.75 -22.97
CA GLY A 273 4.20 3.76 -23.24
C GLY A 273 3.35 4.07 -22.01
N VAL A 274 2.06 4.32 -22.21
CA VAL A 274 1.13 4.64 -21.10
C VAL A 274 0.82 3.37 -20.30
N ILE A 275 0.95 3.48 -18.98
CA ILE A 275 0.73 2.42 -18.00
C ILE A 275 -0.50 2.78 -17.18
N GLY A 276 -1.49 1.88 -17.12
CA GLY A 276 -2.64 2.00 -16.24
C GLY A 276 -2.44 1.19 -14.98
N ILE A 277 -2.63 1.82 -13.81
CA ILE A 277 -2.51 1.18 -12.51
C ILE A 277 -3.89 1.16 -11.85
N GLY A 278 -4.31 0.00 -11.34
CA GLY A 278 -5.62 -0.13 -10.72
C GLY A 278 -5.86 -1.46 -10.06
N ARG A 279 -7.09 -1.65 -9.56
CA ARG A 279 -7.52 -2.85 -8.86
C ARG A 279 -8.47 -3.69 -9.72
N ILE A 280 -8.18 -4.97 -9.84
CA ILE A 280 -9.11 -5.96 -10.39
C ILE A 280 -10.08 -6.37 -9.29
N THR A 281 -11.37 -6.17 -9.53
CA THR A 281 -12.45 -6.53 -8.58
C THR A 281 -13.18 -7.80 -9.01
N ARG A 282 -13.19 -8.10 -10.32
CA ARG A 282 -13.85 -9.28 -10.88
C ARG A 282 -13.05 -9.87 -12.03
N GLY A 283 -13.20 -11.17 -12.24
CA GLY A 283 -12.58 -11.91 -13.33
C GLY A 283 -11.07 -12.03 -13.18
N THR A 284 -10.43 -12.51 -14.22
CA THR A 284 -9.00 -12.77 -14.30
C THR A 284 -8.38 -12.06 -15.49
N LEU A 285 -7.11 -11.70 -15.37
CA LEU A 285 -6.32 -11.12 -16.44
C LEU A 285 -5.05 -11.94 -16.66
N SER A 286 -4.77 -12.27 -17.92
CA SER A 286 -3.56 -12.99 -18.31
C SER A 286 -2.60 -12.06 -19.07
N PRO A 287 -1.28 -12.33 -19.06
CA PRO A 287 -0.32 -11.59 -19.86
C PRO A 287 -0.71 -11.62 -21.35
N ASN A 288 -0.54 -10.50 -22.05
CA ASN A 288 -0.87 -10.31 -23.46
C ASN A 288 -2.37 -10.51 -23.81
N GLN A 289 -3.25 -10.46 -22.82
CA GLN A 289 -4.70 -10.48 -23.05
C GLN A 289 -5.16 -9.09 -23.51
N GLN A 290 -5.96 -9.04 -24.56
CA GLN A 290 -6.66 -7.82 -24.96
C GLN A 290 -7.89 -7.63 -24.07
N VAL A 291 -8.09 -6.42 -23.56
CA VAL A 291 -9.24 -6.02 -22.76
C VAL A 291 -9.87 -4.75 -23.33
N ILE A 292 -11.16 -4.60 -23.13
CA ILE A 292 -11.96 -3.47 -23.64
C ILE A 292 -12.50 -2.68 -22.48
#